data_9028f1d407f7f9179d01076e3781b03f
#
_entry.id   9028f1d407f7f9179d01076e3781b03f
#
_cell.length_a   1.000
_cell.length_b   1.000
_cell.length_c   1.000
_cell.angle_alpha   90.00
_cell.angle_beta   90.00
_cell.angle_gamma   90.00
#
_symmetry.space_group_name_H-M   'P 1'
#
loop_
_entity.id
_entity.type
_entity.pdbx_description
1 polymer ?
#
loop_
_entity_poly.entity_id
_entity_poly.type
_entity_poly.pdbx_seq_one_letter_code
_entity_poly.pdbx_strand_id
1 'polypeptide(L)'
;HNLASSQLIIQKAIVGDNGSEYGYGGYFLDGEVVNDVYFIQARQYPQGVCCYTVELTDVDLKREIAEQTHKLIRALKYSGFIQFDLKKDANSHKMYVLDINPRPWGSVSMLTKKCWQNGVFEPNPDIDERICWRFPIKELMAFSNKNNVSYSKCSKMKGGNKYITMVDLWDKHDIKPFLMQPVITIKKLIKRV
;
A
#
# COMPACT_ATOMS: atom_id res chain seq x y z
N HIS A 1 -34.11 9.24 -4.69
CA HIS A 1 -33.01 9.63 -3.81
C HIS A 1 -32.55 11.02 -4.22
N ASN A 2 -32.74 12.01 -3.33
CA ASN A 2 -32.28 13.38 -3.55
C ASN A 2 -30.74 13.43 -3.52
N LEU A 3 -30.12 13.61 -4.68
CA LEU A 3 -28.68 13.86 -4.86
C LEU A 3 -28.29 15.32 -4.52
N ALA A 4 -29.18 16.08 -3.87
CA ALA A 4 -29.07 17.54 -3.72
C ALA A 4 -27.98 18.02 -2.74
N SER A 5 -27.20 17.13 -2.11
CA SER A 5 -26.15 17.53 -1.14
C SER A 5 -24.80 16.83 -1.30
N SER A 6 -24.60 16.02 -2.34
CA SER A 6 -23.30 15.41 -2.58
C SER A 6 -22.38 16.37 -3.34
N GLN A 7 -21.31 16.83 -2.68
CA GLN A 7 -20.22 17.53 -3.35
C GLN A 7 -19.47 16.54 -4.24
N LEU A 8 -19.37 16.83 -5.53
CA LEU A 8 -18.60 16.05 -6.49
C LEU A 8 -17.21 16.65 -6.66
N ILE A 9 -16.19 15.81 -6.56
CA ILE A 9 -14.82 16.17 -6.91
C ILE A 9 -14.54 15.58 -8.29
N ILE A 10 -14.20 16.44 -9.25
CA ILE A 10 -13.81 16.02 -10.60
C ILE A 10 -12.31 16.24 -10.74
N GLN A 11 -11.59 15.16 -11.04
CA GLN A 11 -10.14 15.20 -11.22
C GLN A 11 -9.76 14.62 -12.58
N LYS A 12 -8.61 15.08 -13.12
CA LYS A 12 -8.02 14.47 -14.32
C LYS A 12 -7.61 13.03 -14.01
N ALA A 13 -8.08 12.09 -14.81
CA ALA A 13 -7.63 10.70 -14.72
C ALA A 13 -6.15 10.59 -15.12
N ILE A 14 -5.34 9.99 -14.26
CA ILE A 14 -3.95 9.66 -14.58
C ILE A 14 -3.94 8.29 -15.26
N VAL A 15 -3.47 8.28 -16.50
CA VAL A 15 -3.40 7.06 -17.31
C VAL A 15 -2.15 6.27 -16.91
N GLY A 16 -2.33 4.99 -16.64
CA GLY A 16 -1.21 4.10 -16.30
C GLY A 16 -1.67 2.66 -16.28
N ASP A 17 -0.73 1.77 -16.58
CA ASP A 17 -0.94 0.32 -16.53
C ASP A 17 -1.17 -0.16 -15.09
N ASN A 18 -1.77 -1.36 -14.97
CA ASN A 18 -1.75 -2.11 -13.71
C ASN A 18 -0.29 -2.34 -13.28
N GLY A 19 0.07 -1.90 -12.06
CA GLY A 19 1.45 -1.89 -11.55
C GLY A 19 2.19 -0.57 -11.76
N SER A 20 1.52 0.49 -12.26
CA SER A 20 2.00 1.88 -12.23
C SER A 20 1.55 2.62 -10.95
N GLU A 21 0.93 1.92 -10.01
CA GLU A 21 0.47 2.47 -8.74
C GLU A 21 1.48 2.13 -7.65
N TYR A 22 1.88 3.16 -6.94
CA TYR A 22 2.88 3.12 -5.89
C TYR A 22 2.28 3.60 -4.58
N GLY A 23 2.86 3.18 -3.48
CA GLY A 23 2.58 3.73 -2.18
C GLY A 23 3.87 4.15 -1.49
N TYR A 24 3.77 5.19 -0.73
CA TYR A 24 4.79 5.65 0.19
C TYR A 24 4.16 5.89 1.54
N GLY A 25 4.71 5.34 2.59
CA GLY A 25 4.19 5.54 3.93
C GLY A 25 5.27 5.53 4.97
N GLY A 26 5.04 6.26 6.06
CA GLY A 26 6.03 6.36 7.11
C GLY A 26 5.46 6.88 8.41
N TYR A 27 6.35 6.92 9.40
CA TYR A 27 6.17 7.65 10.64
C TYR A 27 7.14 8.84 10.66
N PHE A 28 6.61 10.00 10.94
CA PHE A 28 7.31 11.28 10.89
C PHE A 28 7.23 11.99 12.23
N LEU A 29 8.22 12.80 12.51
CA LEU A 29 8.25 13.66 13.68
C LEU A 29 8.72 15.07 13.25
N ASP A 30 7.88 16.10 13.46
CA ASP A 30 8.15 17.50 13.10
C ASP A 30 8.61 17.68 11.64
N GLY A 31 8.02 16.91 10.73
CA GLY A 31 8.34 16.94 9.30
C GLY A 31 9.53 16.11 8.85
N GLU A 32 10.25 15.50 9.77
CA GLU A 32 11.39 14.62 9.48
C GLU A 32 10.99 13.14 9.51
N VAL A 33 11.64 12.37 8.65
CA VAL A 33 11.41 10.92 8.54
C VAL A 33 12.02 10.23 9.75
N VAL A 34 11.21 9.52 10.52
CA VAL A 34 11.70 8.55 11.52
C VAL A 34 11.92 7.20 10.85
N ASN A 35 10.88 6.72 10.15
CA ASN A 35 10.95 5.49 9.37
C ASN A 35 9.95 5.52 8.22
N ASP A 36 10.31 4.94 7.08
CA ASP A 36 9.46 4.90 5.91
C ASP A 36 9.55 3.58 5.13
N VAL A 37 8.58 3.38 4.24
CA VAL A 37 8.53 2.27 3.31
C VAL A 37 7.94 2.72 1.98
N TYR A 38 8.58 2.28 0.89
CA TYR A 38 8.13 2.47 -0.48
C TYR A 38 7.65 1.14 -1.03
N PHE A 39 6.51 1.12 -1.67
CA PHE A 39 5.94 -0.13 -2.18
C PHE A 39 5.19 0.06 -3.50
N ILE A 40 5.04 -1.03 -4.23
CA ILE A 40 4.24 -1.13 -5.45
C ILE A 40 2.95 -1.84 -5.09
N GLN A 41 1.81 -1.30 -5.53
CA GLN A 41 0.52 -1.97 -5.47
C GLN A 41 0.44 -3.00 -6.60
N ALA A 42 1.02 -4.17 -6.35
CA ALA A 42 1.26 -5.17 -7.38
C ALA A 42 -0.02 -5.89 -7.84
N ARG A 43 -1.06 -5.91 -6.99
CA ARG A 43 -2.37 -6.49 -7.32
C ARG A 43 -3.49 -5.79 -6.58
N GLN A 44 -4.61 -5.61 -7.29
CA GLN A 44 -5.83 -5.00 -6.76
C GLN A 44 -7.03 -5.92 -6.98
N TYR A 45 -7.93 -5.95 -6.00
CA TYR A 45 -9.23 -6.55 -6.13
C TYR A 45 -10.22 -6.01 -5.06
N PRO A 46 -11.39 -5.47 -5.44
CA PRO A 46 -11.69 -4.99 -6.81
C PRO A 46 -10.71 -3.90 -7.25
N GLN A 47 -10.79 -3.48 -8.52
CA GLN A 47 -9.93 -2.42 -9.03
C GLN A 47 -9.95 -1.19 -8.10
N GLY A 48 -8.78 -0.60 -7.83
CA GLY A 48 -8.61 0.49 -6.88
C GLY A 48 -8.41 0.03 -5.42
N VAL A 49 -8.52 -1.28 -5.12
CA VAL A 49 -8.30 -1.80 -3.76
C VAL A 49 -7.12 -2.76 -3.76
N CYS A 50 -6.03 -2.33 -3.17
CA CYS A 50 -4.82 -3.15 -3.10
C CYS A 50 -5.06 -4.43 -2.27
N CYS A 51 -4.59 -5.57 -2.78
CA CYS A 51 -4.61 -6.86 -2.09
C CYS A 51 -3.24 -7.53 -2.01
N TYR A 52 -2.26 -7.01 -2.76
CA TYR A 52 -0.87 -7.46 -2.70
C TYR A 52 0.07 -6.29 -2.97
N THR A 53 0.94 -6.00 -2.03
CA THR A 53 2.01 -5.01 -2.16
C THR A 53 3.38 -5.66 -2.08
N VAL A 54 4.33 -5.07 -2.79
CA VAL A 54 5.73 -5.49 -2.77
C VAL A 54 6.59 -4.27 -2.52
N GLU A 55 7.60 -4.41 -1.68
CA GLU A 55 8.57 -3.34 -1.44
C GLU A 55 9.24 -2.89 -2.73
N LEU A 56 9.24 -1.58 -2.95
CA LEU A 56 9.94 -0.94 -4.06
C LEU A 56 11.43 -0.87 -3.74
N THR A 57 12.27 -1.32 -4.68
CA THR A 57 13.73 -1.31 -4.53
C THR A 57 14.43 -0.41 -5.53
N ASP A 58 13.71 0.09 -6.54
CA ASP A 58 14.23 1.02 -7.52
C ASP A 58 14.56 2.36 -6.86
N VAL A 59 15.84 2.71 -6.85
CA VAL A 59 16.37 3.89 -6.15
C VAL A 59 15.90 5.19 -6.80
N ASP A 60 15.78 5.21 -8.12
CA ASP A 60 15.36 6.41 -8.85
C ASP A 60 13.87 6.69 -8.62
N LEU A 61 13.04 5.66 -8.64
CA LEU A 61 11.63 5.78 -8.30
C LEU A 61 11.43 6.19 -6.83
N LYS A 62 12.19 5.65 -5.91
CA LYS A 62 12.14 6.08 -4.49
C LYS A 62 12.46 7.56 -4.36
N ARG A 63 13.50 8.05 -5.04
CA ARG A 63 13.89 9.46 -5.03
C ARG A 63 12.77 10.34 -5.62
N GLU A 64 12.21 9.96 -6.77
CA GLU A 64 11.09 10.67 -7.39
C GLU A 64 9.89 10.78 -6.42
N ILE A 65 9.52 9.70 -5.75
CA ILE A 65 8.45 9.68 -4.74
C ILE A 65 8.78 10.58 -3.54
N ALA A 66 10.00 10.46 -3.01
CA ALA A 66 10.45 11.27 -1.88
C ALA A 66 10.40 12.76 -2.18
N GLU A 67 10.86 13.19 -3.36
CA GLU A 67 10.82 14.59 -3.79
C GLU A 67 9.39 15.14 -3.84
N GLN A 68 8.40 14.31 -4.23
CA GLN A 68 7.01 14.73 -4.28
C GLN A 68 6.38 14.84 -2.88
N THR A 69 6.71 13.94 -1.97
CA THR A 69 6.02 13.77 -0.70
C THR A 69 6.67 14.52 0.45
N HIS A 70 8.01 14.52 0.54
CA HIS A 70 8.73 15.12 1.66
C HIS A 70 8.59 16.65 1.73
N LYS A 71 8.44 17.32 0.58
CA LYS A 71 8.16 18.77 0.57
C LYS A 71 6.91 19.12 1.37
N LEU A 72 5.84 18.33 1.16
CA LEU A 72 4.58 18.55 1.86
C LEU A 72 4.71 18.23 3.34
N ILE A 73 5.33 17.08 3.67
CA ILE A 73 5.52 16.64 5.05
C ILE A 73 6.29 17.66 5.86
N ARG A 74 7.40 18.20 5.30
CA ARG A 74 8.21 19.23 5.93
C ARG A 74 7.47 20.57 6.06
N ALA A 75 6.78 21.00 5.00
CA ALA A 75 6.02 22.25 5.02
C ALA A 75 4.93 22.26 6.09
N LEU A 76 4.32 21.10 6.36
CA LEU A 76 3.30 20.93 7.38
C LEU A 76 3.89 20.64 8.77
N LYS A 77 5.19 20.42 8.91
CA LYS A 77 5.82 19.91 10.14
C LYS A 77 5.06 18.71 10.69
N TYR A 78 4.67 17.80 9.79
CA TYR A 78 3.76 16.71 10.14
C TYR A 78 4.41 15.74 11.13
N SER A 79 3.63 15.33 12.14
CA SER A 79 4.01 14.27 13.10
C SER A 79 2.94 13.19 13.12
N GLY A 80 3.36 11.92 12.95
CA GLY A 80 2.48 10.76 12.95
C GLY A 80 2.64 9.87 11.73
N PHE A 81 1.72 8.91 11.59
CA PHE A 81 1.65 8.04 10.42
C PHE A 81 0.97 8.74 9.26
N ILE A 82 1.57 8.65 8.07
CA ILE A 82 0.97 9.14 6.84
C ILE A 82 1.29 8.16 5.70
N GLN A 83 0.35 8.01 4.77
CA GLN A 83 0.53 7.22 3.56
C GLN A 83 0.04 8.01 2.36
N PHE A 84 0.80 7.93 1.28
CA PHE A 84 0.51 8.50 -0.03
C PHE A 84 0.24 7.39 -1.03
N ASP A 85 -0.85 7.53 -1.77
CA ASP A 85 -1.09 6.75 -2.97
C ASP A 85 -0.63 7.56 -4.19
N LEU A 86 0.23 6.97 -5.01
CA LEU A 86 0.83 7.63 -6.15
C LEU A 86 0.63 6.80 -7.43
N LYS A 87 0.62 7.48 -8.56
CA LYS A 87 0.52 6.84 -9.88
C LYS A 87 1.47 7.48 -10.87
N LYS A 88 2.17 6.64 -11.63
CA LYS A 88 3.01 7.10 -12.73
C LYS A 88 2.16 7.19 -13.99
N ASP A 89 2.09 8.38 -14.59
CA ASP A 89 1.36 8.60 -15.84
C ASP A 89 2.12 8.00 -17.01
N ALA A 90 1.44 7.17 -17.81
CA ALA A 90 2.03 6.47 -18.94
C ALA A 90 2.47 7.43 -20.07
N ASN A 91 1.82 8.59 -20.20
CA ASN A 91 2.08 9.54 -21.28
C ASN A 91 3.23 10.51 -20.92
N SER A 92 3.19 11.09 -19.74
CA SER A 92 4.17 12.09 -19.31
C SER A 92 5.33 11.49 -18.51
N HIS A 93 5.23 10.21 -18.13
CA HIS A 93 6.17 9.49 -17.23
C HIS A 93 6.37 10.15 -15.85
N LYS A 94 5.53 11.13 -15.49
CA LYS A 94 5.58 11.82 -14.20
C LYS A 94 4.82 11.06 -13.11
N MET A 95 5.32 11.16 -11.90
CA MET A 95 4.63 10.66 -10.71
C MET A 95 3.61 11.68 -10.21
N TYR A 96 2.41 11.21 -9.88
CA TYR A 96 1.33 12.04 -9.33
C TYR A 96 0.85 11.45 -8.01
N VAL A 97 0.65 12.31 -7.01
CA VAL A 97 -0.03 11.94 -5.77
C VAL A 97 -1.53 11.91 -6.05
N LEU A 98 -2.17 10.79 -5.77
CA LEU A 98 -3.61 10.58 -5.95
C LEU A 98 -4.39 10.80 -4.66
N ASP A 99 -3.85 10.32 -3.54
CA ASP A 99 -4.49 10.40 -2.22
C ASP A 99 -3.47 10.51 -1.11
N ILE A 100 -3.88 11.15 0.00
CA ILE A 100 -3.05 11.36 1.18
C ILE A 100 -3.84 10.91 2.40
N ASN A 101 -3.34 9.90 3.09
CA ASN A 101 -3.97 9.26 4.23
C ASN A 101 -3.17 9.54 5.51
N PRO A 102 -3.50 10.58 6.32
CA PRO A 102 -2.80 10.89 7.57
C PRO A 102 -3.22 9.93 8.71
N ARG A 103 -2.97 8.66 8.53
CA ARG A 103 -3.31 7.56 9.44
C ARG A 103 -2.50 6.31 9.11
N PRO A 104 -2.43 5.31 9.99
CA PRO A 104 -1.98 3.96 9.63
C PRO A 104 -2.82 3.39 8.48
N TRP A 105 -2.20 2.65 7.57
CA TRP A 105 -2.82 2.07 6.38
C TRP A 105 -2.86 0.54 6.44
N GLY A 106 -3.55 -0.11 5.52
CA GLY A 106 -3.78 -1.55 5.55
C GLY A 106 -2.49 -2.39 5.58
N SER A 107 -1.46 -1.98 4.87
CA SER A 107 -0.15 -2.66 4.83
C SER A 107 0.91 -2.03 5.75
N VAL A 108 0.51 -1.29 6.79
CA VAL A 108 1.45 -0.66 7.74
C VAL A 108 2.38 -1.65 8.43
N SER A 109 2.00 -2.92 8.48
CA SER A 109 2.86 -4.00 8.98
C SER A 109 4.18 -4.14 8.20
N MET A 110 4.23 -3.69 6.96
CA MET A 110 5.49 -3.62 6.20
C MET A 110 6.49 -2.67 6.87
N LEU A 111 6.01 -1.52 7.34
CA LEU A 111 6.84 -0.56 8.06
C LEU A 111 7.22 -1.09 9.45
N THR A 112 6.24 -1.54 10.23
CA THR A 112 6.49 -2.01 11.60
C THR A 112 7.41 -3.23 11.64
N LYS A 113 7.35 -4.12 10.64
CA LYS A 113 8.26 -5.25 10.57
C LYS A 113 9.73 -4.82 10.46
N LYS A 114 10.00 -3.76 9.70
CA LYS A 114 11.36 -3.22 9.51
C LYS A 114 11.85 -2.37 10.68
N CYS A 115 10.95 -1.78 11.43
CA CYS A 115 11.28 -0.67 12.30
C CYS A 115 10.80 -0.83 13.74
N TRP A 116 9.97 -1.82 14.05
CA TRP A 116 9.44 -2.01 15.40
C TRP A 116 10.20 -3.11 16.13
N GLN A 117 11.01 -2.70 17.11
CA GLN A 117 11.76 -3.62 17.96
C GLN A 117 11.53 -3.25 19.43
N ASN A 118 11.16 -4.23 20.25
CA ASN A 118 11.07 -4.09 21.71
C ASN A 118 10.27 -2.86 22.19
N GLY A 119 9.23 -2.46 21.41
CA GLY A 119 8.40 -1.30 21.75
C GLY A 119 9.00 0.05 21.28
N VAL A 120 10.12 0.04 20.59
CA VAL A 120 10.77 1.24 20.06
C VAL A 120 10.68 1.25 18.53
N PHE A 121 10.51 2.43 17.97
CA PHE A 121 10.40 2.64 16.52
C PHE A 121 11.79 2.98 15.95
N GLU A 122 12.62 1.97 15.74
CA GLU A 122 13.99 2.10 15.22
C GLU A 122 14.20 1.16 14.03
N PRO A 123 15.06 1.53 13.06
CA PRO A 123 15.43 0.64 11.96
C PRO A 123 15.99 -0.69 12.49
N ASN A 124 15.47 -1.80 11.95
CA ASN A 124 16.01 -3.12 12.25
C ASN A 124 17.10 -3.48 11.24
N PRO A 125 18.40 -3.40 11.59
CA PRO A 125 19.49 -3.69 10.69
C PRO A 125 19.55 -5.18 10.28
N ASP A 126 18.92 -6.06 11.06
CA ASP A 126 18.93 -7.51 10.79
C ASP A 126 17.98 -7.92 9.67
N ILE A 127 17.15 -6.99 9.15
CA ILE A 127 16.22 -7.26 8.07
C ILE A 127 16.71 -6.65 6.77
N ASP A 128 17.51 -7.40 6.05
CA ASP A 128 17.93 -7.09 4.66
C ASP A 128 16.95 -7.65 3.61
N GLU A 129 15.99 -8.45 4.04
CA GLU A 129 15.03 -9.10 3.16
C GLU A 129 13.94 -8.11 2.71
N ARG A 130 13.50 -8.27 1.46
CA ARG A 130 12.35 -7.52 0.94
C ARG A 130 11.07 -7.96 1.63
N ILE A 131 10.17 -7.02 1.85
CA ILE A 131 8.88 -7.29 2.47
C ILE A 131 7.78 -7.23 1.42
N CYS A 132 6.85 -8.17 1.49
CA CYS A 132 5.58 -8.07 0.79
C CYS A 132 4.42 -8.23 1.78
N TRP A 133 3.28 -7.62 1.45
CA TRP A 133 2.05 -7.74 2.22
C TRP A 133 0.93 -8.30 1.37
N ARG A 134 0.10 -9.16 1.95
CA ARG A 134 -1.00 -9.85 1.27
C ARG A 134 -2.29 -9.79 2.06
N PHE A 135 -3.40 -9.62 1.33
CA PHE A 135 -4.74 -9.83 1.82
C PHE A 135 -5.31 -11.12 1.20
N PRO A 136 -5.21 -12.29 1.85
CA PRO A 136 -5.40 -13.59 1.22
C PRO A 136 -6.75 -13.77 0.53
N ILE A 137 -7.85 -13.33 1.16
CA ILE A 137 -9.21 -13.49 0.61
C ILE A 137 -9.37 -12.66 -0.67
N LYS A 138 -8.95 -11.41 -0.67
CA LYS A 138 -9.03 -10.56 -1.86
C LYS A 138 -8.09 -11.07 -2.96
N GLU A 139 -6.94 -11.61 -2.58
CA GLU A 139 -6.01 -12.20 -3.51
C GLU A 139 -6.61 -13.45 -4.19
N LEU A 140 -7.27 -14.32 -3.42
CA LEU A 140 -7.99 -15.47 -3.96
C LEU A 140 -9.10 -15.05 -4.93
N MET A 141 -9.87 -14.02 -4.59
CA MET A 141 -10.91 -13.47 -5.46
C MET A 141 -10.31 -12.83 -6.72
N ALA A 142 -9.12 -12.22 -6.62
CA ALA A 142 -8.40 -11.69 -7.77
C ALA A 142 -7.95 -12.77 -8.74
N PHE A 143 -7.56 -13.96 -8.25
CA PHE A 143 -7.19 -15.11 -9.07
C PHE A 143 -8.34 -15.64 -9.91
N SER A 144 -9.55 -15.63 -9.35
CA SER A 144 -10.75 -16.10 -10.08
C SER A 144 -11.19 -15.14 -11.18
N ASN A 145 -10.72 -13.90 -11.17
CA ASN A 145 -11.07 -12.89 -12.17
C ASN A 145 -10.03 -12.83 -13.30
N LYS A 146 -10.33 -13.46 -14.43
CA LYS A 146 -9.44 -13.56 -15.61
C LYS A 146 -9.01 -12.21 -16.19
N ASN A 147 -9.71 -11.13 -15.90
CA ASN A 147 -9.40 -9.78 -16.36
C ASN A 147 -8.36 -9.07 -15.49
N ASN A 148 -7.84 -9.70 -14.46
CA ASN A 148 -6.87 -9.10 -13.55
C ASN A 148 -5.43 -9.29 -14.08
N VAL A 149 -5.06 -8.44 -15.04
CA VAL A 149 -3.78 -8.48 -15.80
C VAL A 149 -2.55 -8.26 -14.91
N SER A 150 -2.73 -7.77 -13.71
CA SER A 150 -1.66 -7.45 -12.75
C SER A 150 -0.85 -8.68 -12.28
N TYR A 151 -1.40 -9.89 -12.46
CA TYR A 151 -0.76 -11.12 -11.99
C TYR A 151 0.56 -11.47 -12.72
N SER A 152 0.63 -11.18 -14.02
CA SER A 152 1.80 -11.56 -14.87
C SER A 152 3.06 -10.74 -14.57
N LYS A 153 2.91 -9.48 -14.13
CA LYS A 153 4.06 -8.63 -13.78
C LYS A 153 4.68 -9.03 -12.44
N CYS A 154 3.87 -9.46 -11.49
CA CYS A 154 4.36 -9.89 -10.18
C CYS A 154 5.17 -11.20 -10.24
N SER A 155 4.84 -12.10 -11.17
CA SER A 155 5.62 -13.33 -11.38
C SER A 155 7.01 -13.05 -11.99
N LYS A 156 7.18 -11.94 -12.72
CA LYS A 156 8.48 -11.51 -13.26
C LYS A 156 9.38 -10.84 -12.23
N MET A 157 8.84 -10.42 -11.10
CA MET A 157 9.61 -9.95 -9.94
C MET A 157 10.24 -11.11 -9.13
N LYS A 158 10.27 -12.31 -9.65
CA LYS A 158 11.05 -13.45 -9.15
C LYS A 158 12.55 -13.26 -9.40
N GLY A 159 13.09 -12.15 -8.97
CA GLY A 159 14.52 -12.05 -8.67
C GLY A 159 14.76 -12.84 -7.38
N GLY A 160 15.73 -13.74 -7.36
CA GLY A 160 16.00 -14.74 -6.33
C GLY A 160 16.20 -14.25 -4.88
N ASN A 161 15.65 -13.13 -4.50
CA ASN A 161 15.70 -12.56 -3.17
C ASN A 161 14.57 -13.14 -2.32
N LYS A 162 14.91 -13.55 -1.15
CA LYS A 162 13.97 -14.02 -0.12
C LYS A 162 13.05 -12.88 0.30
N TYR A 163 11.73 -13.15 0.31
CA TYR A 163 10.73 -12.18 0.76
C TYR A 163 10.17 -12.59 2.11
N ILE A 164 10.07 -11.64 3.02
CA ILE A 164 9.24 -11.79 4.20
C ILE A 164 7.81 -11.46 3.80
N THR A 165 6.92 -12.45 3.87
CA THR A 165 5.50 -12.24 3.56
C THR A 165 4.74 -11.90 4.83
N MET A 166 4.18 -10.69 4.86
CA MET A 166 3.22 -10.27 5.86
C MET A 166 1.81 -10.58 5.37
N VAL A 167 1.02 -11.22 6.20
CA VAL A 167 -0.38 -11.56 5.90
C VAL A 167 -1.28 -10.66 6.74
N ASP A 168 -2.29 -10.06 6.10
CA ASP A 168 -3.21 -9.16 6.79
C ASP A 168 -3.91 -9.87 7.97
N LEU A 169 -3.92 -9.19 9.11
CA LEU A 169 -4.51 -9.68 10.38
C LEU A 169 -3.97 -11.04 10.88
N TRP A 170 -2.86 -11.53 10.31
CA TRP A 170 -2.26 -12.76 10.80
C TRP A 170 -1.32 -12.49 11.98
N ASP A 171 -1.68 -12.98 13.16
CA ASP A 171 -0.82 -13.08 14.32
C ASP A 171 -0.91 -14.49 14.91
N LYS A 172 0.24 -15.13 15.15
CA LYS A 172 0.31 -16.48 15.74
C LYS A 172 -0.23 -16.55 17.17
N HIS A 173 -0.25 -15.42 17.88
CA HIS A 173 -0.76 -15.30 19.25
C HIS A 173 -2.23 -14.87 19.31
N ASP A 174 -2.75 -14.28 18.21
CA ASP A 174 -4.17 -13.92 18.07
C ASP A 174 -4.64 -14.17 16.63
N ILE A 175 -5.01 -15.40 16.34
CA ILE A 175 -5.50 -15.83 15.01
C ILE A 175 -6.97 -15.44 14.75
N LYS A 176 -7.70 -15.02 15.78
CA LYS A 176 -9.14 -14.75 15.69
C LYS A 176 -9.50 -13.68 14.65
N PRO A 177 -8.82 -12.52 14.57
CA PRO A 177 -9.08 -11.52 13.53
C PRO A 177 -8.93 -12.09 12.12
N PHE A 178 -7.91 -12.90 11.88
CA PHE A 178 -7.67 -13.55 10.59
C PHE A 178 -8.80 -14.52 10.23
N LEU A 179 -9.22 -15.39 11.14
CA LEU A 179 -10.30 -16.36 10.93
C LEU A 179 -11.67 -15.68 10.73
N MET A 180 -11.87 -14.49 11.25
CA MET A 180 -13.12 -13.74 11.07
C MET A 180 -13.21 -13.00 9.73
N GLN A 181 -12.13 -12.83 9.00
CA GLN A 181 -12.14 -12.14 7.69
C GLN A 181 -13.13 -12.74 6.67
N PRO A 182 -13.19 -14.07 6.46
CA PRO A 182 -14.17 -14.66 5.55
C PRO A 182 -15.60 -14.30 5.92
N VAL A 183 -15.92 -14.40 7.22
CA VAL A 183 -17.27 -14.09 7.75
C VAL A 183 -17.64 -12.64 7.50
N ILE A 184 -16.72 -11.71 7.76
CA ILE A 184 -16.94 -10.27 7.54
C ILE A 184 -17.10 -9.98 6.04
N THR A 185 -16.31 -10.61 5.19
CA THR A 185 -16.36 -10.45 3.75
C THR A 185 -17.69 -10.95 3.18
N ILE A 186 -18.13 -12.13 3.58
CA ILE A 186 -19.42 -12.71 3.17
C ILE A 186 -20.58 -11.82 3.63
N LYS A 187 -20.57 -11.35 4.89
CA LYS A 187 -21.62 -10.43 5.39
C LYS A 187 -21.69 -9.12 4.59
N LYS A 188 -20.55 -8.58 4.15
CA LYS A 188 -20.51 -7.37 3.31
C LYS A 188 -21.04 -7.64 1.90
N LEU A 189 -20.80 -8.81 1.35
CA LEU A 189 -21.34 -9.19 0.03
C LEU A 189 -22.85 -9.35 0.08
N ILE A 190 -23.39 -10.02 1.11
CA ILE A 190 -24.86 -10.19 1.28
C ILE A 190 -25.58 -8.85 1.47
N LYS A 191 -24.96 -7.88 2.16
CA LYS A 191 -25.59 -6.55 2.36
C LYS A 191 -25.56 -5.65 1.13
N ARG A 192 -24.88 -6.03 0.06
CA ARG A 192 -24.83 -5.28 -1.22
C ARG A 192 -25.80 -5.79 -2.26
N VAL A 193 -26.48 -6.89 -2.00
CA VAL A 193 -27.63 -7.43 -2.74
C VAL A 193 -28.92 -6.94 -2.07
#